data_74d7d3bda30d25dc3083b2da663e4c16
#
_entry.id   74d7d3bda30d25dc3083b2da663e4c16
#
_cell.length_a   1.000
_cell.length_b   1.000
_cell.length_c   1.000
_cell.angle_alpha   90.00
_cell.angle_beta   90.00
_cell.angle_gamma   90.00
#
_symmetry.space_group_name_H-M   'P 1'
#
loop_
_entity.id
_entity.type
_entity.pdbx_description
1 polymer ?
#
loop_
_entity_poly.entity_id
_entity_poly.type
_entity_poly.pdbx_seq_one_letter_code
_entity_poly.pdbx_strand_id
1 'polypeptide(L)'
;MQPYRLISLIFCALLFGCFSLLPVQAQTPKPLGLPVASPPGASTWLLGQPYGNTVGAYLRGSEWYEAGQRLHFGMDFSMPCGTPLVAMADGEVVFADDLGFGSAPHNLLIRHADAGVIVLYGHLLERPSVQRGQFVTRGQVVGLSGDPDLTCNSRPHLHLELRSLDYVTAYNPVDYIDADWHTLSLIGSFRSGNFQQDLNNPRQWMSIDDQPPVAFGGRALNAYTATYPDWSAGSAPANPPLARAVAIPDDSAWTTRRLTFDGCCAGAWWNPLIPERLYLIDGSTGTRASIFEWNTRDSDQPILIAPAPPAHLSPDGSHEIIREGEQTRITNRLNGAAWLVTTQSALPSFSADNSRLLWINTGLVAMPGQDAPTNEIWISDADGQNPRMVAAESDLSAQWLDSSRLMVSRRVGLMTTLGIYDAATGDISILGAWERLRNVTVSPGGAHLAFYLSAQADSTTNGVYVIETREGAVAQRLDWFGAWRWRDSESLFYIPLDLSASRHSLFLYNILTNDARLLIDNGFKVADGDWSVSADGSQLAYLSAEDKTIWLIEPVAR
;
A
#
# COMPACT_ATOMS: atom_id res chain seq x y z
N MET A 1 -23.15 6.52 89.55
CA MET A 1 -23.55 6.83 88.17
C MET A 1 -22.32 6.74 87.32
N GLN A 2 -22.17 5.62 86.58
CA GLN A 2 -21.00 5.34 85.79
C GLN A 2 -21.30 5.70 84.29
N PRO A 3 -20.33 6.23 83.53
CA PRO A 3 -20.47 6.36 82.08
C PRO A 3 -19.87 5.15 81.36
N TYR A 4 -20.58 4.63 80.43
CA TYR A 4 -20.21 3.53 79.53
C TYR A 4 -19.13 4.02 78.53
N ARG A 5 -18.07 3.22 78.39
CA ARG A 5 -17.03 3.37 77.38
C ARG A 5 -17.51 2.59 76.11
N LEU A 6 -17.58 3.29 75.00
CA LEU A 6 -17.82 2.70 73.67
C LEU A 6 -16.45 2.29 73.07
N ILE A 7 -16.28 1.00 72.80
CA ILE A 7 -15.13 0.45 72.10
C ILE A 7 -15.47 0.42 70.61
N SER A 8 -14.77 1.24 69.83
CA SER A 8 -14.85 1.20 68.37
C SER A 8 -13.91 0.11 67.84
N LEU A 9 -14.49 -0.95 67.30
CA LEU A 9 -13.80 -1.96 66.49
C LEU A 9 -13.60 -1.44 65.07
N ILE A 10 -12.35 -1.18 64.68
CA ILE A 10 -11.97 -0.91 63.32
C ILE A 10 -11.83 -2.25 62.59
N PHE A 11 -12.76 -2.53 61.68
CA PHE A 11 -12.66 -3.65 60.73
C PHE A 11 -11.80 -3.18 59.54
N CYS A 12 -10.55 -3.62 59.49
CA CYS A 12 -9.71 -3.51 58.28
C CYS A 12 -10.12 -4.61 57.31
N ALA A 13 -10.97 -4.29 56.33
CA ALA A 13 -11.27 -5.17 55.21
C ALA A 13 -10.10 -5.16 54.23
N LEU A 14 -9.27 -6.17 54.22
CA LEU A 14 -8.30 -6.48 53.20
C LEU A 14 -9.05 -6.91 51.93
N LEU A 15 -9.27 -6.01 50.98
CA LEU A 15 -9.69 -6.31 49.63
C LEU A 15 -8.51 -6.94 48.86
N PHE A 16 -8.41 -8.27 48.90
CA PHE A 16 -7.64 -9.02 47.91
C PHE A 16 -8.36 -8.90 46.56
N GLY A 17 -7.89 -7.99 45.73
CA GLY A 17 -8.28 -7.93 44.32
C GLY A 17 -7.80 -9.21 43.63
N CYS A 18 -8.69 -10.18 43.41
CA CYS A 18 -8.46 -11.24 42.44
C CYS A 18 -8.36 -10.59 41.04
N PHE A 19 -7.17 -10.27 40.60
CA PHE A 19 -6.93 -10.12 39.18
C PHE A 19 -7.13 -11.50 38.55
N SER A 20 -8.32 -11.73 37.98
CA SER A 20 -8.56 -12.84 37.08
C SER A 20 -7.67 -12.62 35.85
N LEU A 21 -6.53 -13.28 35.82
CA LEU A 21 -5.78 -13.48 34.59
C LEU A 21 -6.73 -14.27 33.67
N LEU A 22 -7.43 -13.56 32.78
CA LEU A 22 -8.12 -14.21 31.69
C LEU A 22 -7.05 -15.01 30.94
N PRO A 23 -7.24 -16.31 30.71
CA PRO A 23 -6.30 -17.07 29.93
C PRO A 23 -6.22 -16.40 28.54
N VAL A 24 -5.02 -15.97 28.15
CA VAL A 24 -4.74 -15.66 26.76
C VAL A 24 -5.07 -16.94 25.99
N GLN A 25 -6.18 -16.93 25.28
CA GLN A 25 -6.60 -18.05 24.46
C GLN A 25 -5.53 -18.17 23.39
N ALA A 26 -4.66 -19.19 23.49
CA ALA A 26 -3.69 -19.49 22.45
C ALA A 26 -4.49 -19.67 21.15
N GLN A 27 -4.27 -18.81 20.16
CA GLN A 27 -4.87 -18.97 18.85
C GLN A 27 -4.50 -20.35 18.33
N THR A 28 -5.50 -21.12 17.93
CA THR A 28 -5.25 -22.40 17.28
C THR A 28 -4.38 -22.14 16.04
N PRO A 29 -3.26 -22.84 15.88
CA PRO A 29 -2.42 -22.63 14.71
C PRO A 29 -3.23 -22.79 13.43
N LYS A 30 -3.08 -21.86 12.49
CA LYS A 30 -3.76 -21.94 11.19
C LYS A 30 -3.28 -23.19 10.45
N PRO A 31 -4.16 -23.88 9.69
CA PRO A 31 -3.85 -25.22 9.18
C PRO A 31 -2.82 -25.22 8.05
N LEU A 32 -2.68 -24.12 7.33
CA LEU A 32 -1.81 -24.02 6.15
C LEU A 32 -0.53 -23.23 6.43
N GLY A 33 0.57 -23.65 5.84
CA GLY A 33 1.80 -22.87 5.76
C GLY A 33 1.86 -21.99 4.52
N LEU A 34 2.93 -21.24 4.34
CA LEU A 34 3.18 -20.48 3.13
C LEU A 34 3.43 -21.39 1.91
N PRO A 35 3.06 -20.94 0.69
CA PRO A 35 3.24 -21.72 -0.54
C PRO A 35 4.68 -21.73 -1.05
N VAL A 36 5.61 -21.04 -0.38
CA VAL A 36 7.04 -20.92 -0.74
C VAL A 36 7.88 -21.23 0.49
N ALA A 37 8.88 -22.08 0.32
CA ALA A 37 9.74 -22.52 1.42
C ALA A 37 10.74 -21.45 1.87
N SER A 38 11.18 -20.56 0.96
CA SER A 38 12.09 -19.47 1.29
C SER A 38 11.37 -18.36 2.06
N PRO A 39 12.04 -17.69 3.02
CA PRO A 39 11.45 -16.55 3.71
C PRO A 39 11.21 -15.38 2.75
N PRO A 40 10.24 -14.49 3.02
CA PRO A 40 10.01 -13.29 2.21
C PRO A 40 11.20 -12.32 2.30
N GLY A 41 11.40 -11.58 1.23
CA GLY A 41 12.46 -10.59 1.15
C GLY A 41 12.76 -10.16 -0.28
N ALA A 42 13.64 -9.20 -0.44
CA ALA A 42 13.97 -8.64 -1.74
C ALA A 42 14.51 -9.67 -2.75
N SER A 43 15.15 -10.74 -2.28
CA SER A 43 15.75 -11.77 -3.13
C SER A 43 14.86 -12.98 -3.39
N THR A 44 13.70 -13.06 -2.74
CA THR A 44 12.84 -14.25 -2.80
C THR A 44 11.44 -13.90 -3.29
N TRP A 45 10.57 -13.49 -2.41
CA TRP A 45 9.22 -13.10 -2.73
C TRP A 45 8.71 -12.02 -1.78
N LEU A 46 7.75 -11.24 -2.26
CA LEU A 46 7.05 -10.20 -1.50
C LEU A 46 5.54 -10.36 -1.70
N LEU A 47 4.76 -9.86 -0.75
CA LEU A 47 3.31 -9.82 -0.90
C LEU A 47 2.95 -8.96 -2.11
N GLY A 48 2.12 -9.50 -2.99
CA GLY A 48 1.52 -8.81 -4.13
C GLY A 48 0.15 -8.22 -3.78
N GLN A 49 -0.84 -8.51 -4.63
CA GLN A 49 -2.21 -8.08 -4.40
C GLN A 49 -2.89 -8.96 -3.36
N PRO A 50 -3.52 -8.41 -2.31
CA PRO A 50 -4.27 -9.20 -1.34
C PRO A 50 -5.62 -9.67 -1.90
N TYR A 51 -6.25 -10.60 -1.17
CA TYR A 51 -7.59 -11.08 -1.45
C TYR A 51 -8.65 -9.99 -1.24
N GLY A 52 -9.71 -10.05 -2.04
CA GLY A 52 -10.95 -9.31 -1.83
C GLY A 52 -11.07 -8.03 -2.65
N ASN A 53 -11.71 -7.02 -2.07
CA ASN A 53 -12.09 -5.78 -2.73
C ASN A 53 -10.94 -4.76 -2.71
N THR A 54 -9.94 -4.97 -3.54
CA THR A 54 -8.79 -4.08 -3.67
C THR A 54 -9.02 -3.00 -4.73
N VAL A 55 -8.27 -1.90 -4.67
CA VAL A 55 -8.29 -0.86 -5.72
C VAL A 55 -7.96 -1.46 -7.09
N GLY A 56 -6.96 -2.35 -7.15
CA GLY A 56 -6.60 -3.03 -8.40
C GLY A 56 -7.75 -3.83 -8.99
N ALA A 57 -8.45 -4.62 -8.19
CA ALA A 57 -9.62 -5.39 -8.62
C ALA A 57 -10.79 -4.49 -9.03
N TYR A 58 -11.04 -3.42 -8.31
CA TYR A 58 -12.09 -2.46 -8.62
C TYR A 58 -11.86 -1.77 -9.98
N LEU A 59 -10.65 -1.27 -10.21
CA LEU A 59 -10.32 -0.52 -11.43
C LEU A 59 -10.19 -1.41 -12.67
N ARG A 60 -9.74 -2.66 -12.51
CA ARG A 60 -9.48 -3.60 -13.61
C ARG A 60 -10.51 -4.72 -13.71
N GLY A 61 -11.62 -4.59 -13.04
CA GLY A 61 -12.58 -5.67 -12.81
C GLY A 61 -13.23 -6.25 -14.05
N SER A 62 -13.30 -5.52 -15.16
CA SER A 62 -13.84 -6.03 -16.41
C SER A 62 -12.77 -6.63 -17.34
N GLU A 63 -11.50 -6.33 -17.09
CA GLU A 63 -10.40 -6.73 -17.97
C GLU A 63 -9.67 -7.97 -17.44
N TRP A 64 -9.47 -8.04 -16.11
CA TRP A 64 -8.61 -9.05 -15.49
C TRP A 64 -9.35 -10.08 -14.64
N TYR A 65 -10.59 -9.79 -14.25
CA TYR A 65 -11.37 -10.65 -13.36
C TYR A 65 -12.61 -11.16 -14.08
N GLU A 66 -12.44 -12.23 -14.87
CA GLU A 66 -13.44 -12.80 -15.78
C GLU A 66 -14.75 -13.20 -15.09
N ALA A 67 -14.72 -13.51 -13.78
CA ALA A 67 -15.91 -13.75 -12.99
C ALA A 67 -16.82 -12.51 -12.88
N GLY A 68 -16.36 -11.33 -13.35
CA GLY A 68 -17.17 -10.12 -13.45
C GLY A 68 -17.54 -9.45 -12.13
N GLN A 69 -17.03 -9.95 -11.00
CA GLN A 69 -17.37 -9.46 -9.67
C GLN A 69 -16.46 -8.33 -9.19
N ARG A 70 -15.44 -7.97 -9.95
CA ARG A 70 -14.44 -6.94 -9.61
C ARG A 70 -13.75 -7.19 -8.28
N LEU A 71 -13.47 -8.45 -7.98
CA LEU A 71 -12.81 -8.90 -6.76
C LEU A 71 -11.58 -9.70 -7.12
N HIS A 72 -10.56 -9.61 -6.30
CA HIS A 72 -9.42 -10.51 -6.35
C HIS A 72 -9.74 -11.74 -5.51
N PHE A 73 -9.97 -12.90 -6.14
CA PHE A 73 -10.39 -14.11 -5.45
C PHE A 73 -9.26 -14.86 -4.75
N GLY A 74 -8.03 -14.42 -4.93
CA GLY A 74 -6.85 -15.01 -4.34
C GLY A 74 -5.94 -13.98 -3.68
N MET A 75 -4.74 -14.41 -3.42
CA MET A 75 -3.64 -13.59 -2.94
C MET A 75 -2.43 -13.80 -3.83
N ASP A 76 -1.82 -12.70 -4.27
CA ASP A 76 -0.65 -12.77 -5.12
C ASP A 76 0.64 -12.74 -4.31
N PHE A 77 1.58 -13.58 -4.68
CA PHE A 77 2.94 -13.62 -4.17
C PHE A 77 3.89 -13.24 -5.31
N SER A 78 4.40 -12.01 -5.28
CA SER A 78 5.33 -11.50 -6.29
C SER A 78 6.69 -12.17 -6.15
N MET A 79 7.11 -12.92 -7.16
CA MET A 79 8.37 -13.68 -7.14
C MET A 79 8.88 -13.92 -8.56
N PRO A 80 10.17 -14.25 -8.75
CA PRO A 80 10.69 -14.65 -10.06
C PRO A 80 10.00 -15.91 -10.59
N CYS A 81 9.85 -16.01 -11.91
CA CYS A 81 9.51 -17.30 -12.55
C CYS A 81 10.50 -18.38 -12.16
N GLY A 82 10.00 -19.61 -12.04
CA GLY A 82 10.80 -20.77 -11.66
C GLY A 82 11.04 -20.90 -10.16
N THR A 83 10.45 -20.03 -9.32
CA THR A 83 10.50 -20.22 -7.86
C THR A 83 9.71 -21.47 -7.48
N PRO A 84 10.32 -22.43 -6.75
CA PRO A 84 9.63 -23.64 -6.33
C PRO A 84 8.47 -23.34 -5.39
N LEU A 85 7.30 -23.87 -5.72
CA LEU A 85 6.09 -23.81 -4.93
C LEU A 85 5.87 -25.10 -4.19
N VAL A 86 5.45 -25.03 -2.93
CA VAL A 86 5.29 -26.20 -2.07
C VAL A 86 3.84 -26.40 -1.65
N ALA A 87 3.47 -27.67 -1.40
CA ALA A 87 2.20 -28.00 -0.78
C ALA A 87 2.12 -27.40 0.63
N MET A 88 1.05 -26.65 0.89
CA MET A 88 0.90 -25.87 2.13
C MET A 88 0.51 -26.71 3.34
N ALA A 89 -0.03 -27.92 3.10
CA ALA A 89 -0.33 -28.98 4.06
C ALA A 89 -0.34 -30.32 3.30
N ASP A 90 -0.51 -31.43 4.01
CA ASP A 90 -0.79 -32.73 3.39
C ASP A 90 -2.09 -32.66 2.60
N GLY A 91 -2.15 -33.29 1.43
CA GLY A 91 -3.32 -33.19 0.58
C GLY A 91 -3.33 -34.11 -0.63
N GLU A 92 -4.43 -34.08 -1.37
CA GLU A 92 -4.63 -34.84 -2.60
C GLU A 92 -4.76 -33.87 -3.79
N VAL A 93 -4.03 -34.13 -4.86
CA VAL A 93 -4.18 -33.39 -6.12
C VAL A 93 -5.52 -33.74 -6.74
N VAL A 94 -6.45 -32.77 -6.81
CA VAL A 94 -7.79 -32.99 -7.37
C VAL A 94 -7.86 -32.60 -8.84
N PHE A 95 -7.09 -31.61 -9.27
CA PHE A 95 -6.93 -31.20 -10.67
C PHE A 95 -5.49 -30.75 -10.93
N ALA A 96 -4.99 -31.02 -12.12
CA ALA A 96 -3.71 -30.56 -12.62
C ALA A 96 -3.90 -30.06 -14.05
N ASP A 97 -3.61 -28.78 -14.29
CA ASP A 97 -3.73 -28.10 -15.58
C ASP A 97 -5.17 -28.06 -16.13
N ASP A 98 -6.13 -27.76 -15.27
CA ASP A 98 -7.54 -27.58 -15.66
C ASP A 98 -7.91 -26.10 -15.64
N LEU A 99 -7.79 -25.45 -16.81
CA LEU A 99 -8.05 -24.01 -16.96
C LEU A 99 -9.53 -23.62 -16.83
N GLY A 100 -10.44 -24.58 -16.69
CA GLY A 100 -11.82 -24.31 -16.27
C GLY A 100 -11.92 -23.65 -14.90
N PHE A 101 -10.88 -23.76 -14.08
CA PHE A 101 -10.75 -23.05 -12.78
C PHE A 101 -10.08 -21.69 -12.88
N GLY A 102 -9.65 -21.26 -14.07
CA GLY A 102 -8.95 -19.97 -14.31
C GLY A 102 -7.44 -20.06 -14.10
N SER A 103 -6.83 -18.88 -13.91
CA SER A 103 -5.40 -18.71 -13.57
C SER A 103 -4.42 -19.32 -14.57
N ALA A 104 -4.66 -19.08 -15.89
CA ALA A 104 -3.75 -19.46 -16.98
C ALA A 104 -2.33 -18.88 -16.73
N PRO A 105 -1.24 -19.48 -17.30
CA PRO A 105 -1.25 -20.53 -18.34
C PRO A 105 -1.43 -21.95 -17.82
N HIS A 106 -1.00 -22.22 -16.58
CA HIS A 106 -1.12 -23.53 -15.93
C HIS A 106 -1.58 -23.35 -14.49
N ASN A 107 -2.32 -24.33 -13.97
CA ASN A 107 -2.78 -24.35 -12.60
C ASN A 107 -2.72 -25.73 -11.95
N LEU A 108 -2.84 -25.74 -10.63
CA LEU A 108 -2.88 -26.95 -9.82
C LEU A 108 -3.86 -26.74 -8.67
N LEU A 109 -4.75 -27.71 -8.44
CA LEU A 109 -5.67 -27.71 -7.30
C LEU A 109 -5.37 -28.87 -6.37
N ILE A 110 -5.12 -28.57 -5.10
CA ILE A 110 -4.85 -29.53 -4.03
C ILE A 110 -5.94 -29.43 -2.98
N ARG A 111 -6.60 -30.55 -2.66
CA ARG A 111 -7.52 -30.66 -1.55
C ARG A 111 -6.76 -30.92 -0.26
N HIS A 112 -6.91 -30.05 0.71
CA HIS A 112 -6.41 -30.20 2.08
C HIS A 112 -7.60 -30.53 2.98
N ALA A 113 -7.91 -31.83 3.11
CA ALA A 113 -9.12 -32.30 3.78
C ALA A 113 -9.20 -31.84 5.25
N ASP A 114 -8.09 -31.92 5.97
CA ASP A 114 -8.02 -31.53 7.39
C ASP A 114 -8.19 -30.01 7.59
N ALA A 115 -7.86 -29.21 6.60
CA ALA A 115 -8.10 -27.76 6.58
C ALA A 115 -9.50 -27.40 6.04
N GLY A 116 -10.21 -28.35 5.44
CA GLY A 116 -11.55 -28.14 4.86
C GLY A 116 -11.56 -27.26 3.61
N VAL A 117 -10.45 -27.16 2.88
CA VAL A 117 -10.31 -26.28 1.72
C VAL A 117 -9.59 -26.94 0.55
N ILE A 118 -9.77 -26.34 -0.61
CA ILE A 118 -8.99 -26.60 -1.82
C ILE A 118 -8.12 -25.37 -2.09
N VAL A 119 -6.82 -25.59 -2.34
CA VAL A 119 -5.89 -24.54 -2.71
C VAL A 119 -5.63 -24.60 -4.20
N LEU A 120 -5.84 -23.49 -4.92
CA LEU A 120 -5.46 -23.31 -6.31
C LEU A 120 -4.13 -22.57 -6.36
N TYR A 121 -3.15 -23.15 -7.05
CA TYR A 121 -1.89 -22.51 -7.44
C TYR A 121 -2.01 -22.10 -8.90
N GLY A 122 -2.05 -20.81 -9.15
CA GLY A 122 -2.25 -20.25 -10.48
C GLY A 122 -1.00 -19.65 -11.10
N HIS A 123 -1.06 -19.39 -12.40
CA HIS A 123 0.01 -18.80 -13.20
C HIS A 123 1.32 -19.60 -13.12
N LEU A 124 1.23 -20.94 -13.11
CA LEU A 124 2.42 -21.77 -13.07
C LEU A 124 3.22 -21.63 -14.37
N LEU A 125 4.55 -21.74 -14.26
CA LEU A 125 5.49 -21.62 -15.38
C LEU A 125 5.29 -22.73 -16.42
N GLU A 126 4.98 -23.93 -15.95
CA GLU A 126 4.80 -25.13 -16.74
C GLU A 126 3.75 -26.04 -16.09
N ARG A 127 3.35 -27.07 -16.81
CA ARG A 127 2.44 -28.08 -16.27
C ARG A 127 2.99 -28.68 -14.98
N PRO A 128 2.16 -28.79 -13.92
CA PRO A 128 2.60 -29.44 -12.68
C PRO A 128 3.15 -30.85 -12.92
N SER A 129 4.23 -31.20 -12.24
CA SER A 129 4.79 -32.57 -12.30
C SER A 129 3.95 -33.60 -11.53
N VAL A 130 3.08 -33.14 -10.63
CA VAL A 130 2.13 -33.94 -9.85
C VAL A 130 0.87 -34.21 -10.64
N GLN A 131 0.21 -35.37 -10.40
CA GLN A 131 -0.94 -35.83 -11.18
C GLN A 131 -2.18 -35.94 -10.31
N ARG A 132 -3.36 -35.86 -10.92
CA ARG A 132 -4.65 -36.05 -10.26
C ARG A 132 -4.70 -37.38 -9.51
N GLY A 133 -5.17 -37.34 -8.26
CA GLY A 133 -5.22 -38.49 -7.33
C GLY A 133 -3.90 -38.75 -6.60
N GLN A 134 -2.83 -38.01 -6.90
CA GLN A 134 -1.57 -38.12 -6.16
C GLN A 134 -1.68 -37.43 -4.81
N PHE A 135 -1.21 -38.07 -3.75
CA PHE A 135 -1.03 -37.47 -2.44
C PHE A 135 0.31 -36.75 -2.38
N VAL A 136 0.28 -35.58 -1.76
CA VAL A 136 1.45 -34.72 -1.51
C VAL A 136 1.55 -34.42 -0.02
N THR A 137 2.77 -34.25 0.45
CA THR A 137 3.04 -33.89 1.85
C THR A 137 3.39 -32.42 1.97
N ARG A 138 3.12 -31.83 3.12
CA ARG A 138 3.48 -30.44 3.42
C ARG A 138 4.97 -30.19 3.11
N GLY A 139 5.27 -29.13 2.37
CA GLY A 139 6.62 -28.77 1.95
C GLY A 139 7.13 -29.48 0.71
N GLN A 140 6.39 -30.47 0.16
CA GLN A 140 6.73 -31.08 -1.12
C GLN A 140 6.60 -30.08 -2.25
N VAL A 141 7.60 -29.98 -3.14
CA VAL A 141 7.50 -29.14 -4.35
C VAL A 141 6.42 -29.69 -5.28
N VAL A 142 5.50 -28.84 -5.71
CA VAL A 142 4.32 -29.20 -6.50
C VAL A 142 4.23 -28.44 -7.82
N GLY A 143 5.02 -27.38 -8.01
CA GLY A 143 5.05 -26.57 -9.22
C GLY A 143 6.12 -25.49 -9.15
N LEU A 144 6.18 -24.69 -10.23
CA LEU A 144 7.07 -23.53 -10.34
C LEU A 144 6.20 -22.30 -10.63
N SER A 145 6.52 -21.16 -9.98
CA SER A 145 5.86 -19.90 -10.26
C SER A 145 6.12 -19.44 -11.69
N GLY A 146 5.15 -18.76 -12.30
CA GLY A 146 5.25 -18.27 -13.66
C GLY A 146 4.76 -16.82 -13.79
N ASP A 147 4.19 -16.52 -14.96
CA ASP A 147 3.66 -15.21 -15.32
C ASP A 147 2.38 -15.40 -16.16
N PRO A 148 1.30 -14.66 -15.92
CA PRO A 148 0.06 -14.79 -16.68
C PRO A 148 0.21 -14.72 -18.20
N ASP A 149 1.21 -13.97 -18.71
CA ASP A 149 1.47 -13.79 -20.14
C ASP A 149 2.57 -14.71 -20.73
N LEU A 150 3.06 -15.67 -19.95
CA LEU A 150 4.11 -16.64 -20.34
C LEU A 150 5.50 -16.05 -20.58
N THR A 151 5.69 -14.74 -20.47
CA THR A 151 6.98 -14.12 -20.84
C THR A 151 7.98 -14.06 -19.71
N CYS A 152 7.53 -14.16 -18.46
CA CYS A 152 8.31 -13.86 -17.25
C CYS A 152 8.88 -12.42 -17.19
N ASN A 153 8.41 -11.55 -18.07
CA ASN A 153 8.89 -10.18 -18.24
C ASN A 153 7.85 -9.11 -17.85
N SER A 154 6.63 -9.51 -17.47
CA SER A 154 5.57 -8.57 -17.12
C SER A 154 5.31 -8.53 -15.60
N ARG A 155 4.74 -9.57 -15.07
CA ARG A 155 4.27 -9.64 -13.67
C ARG A 155 4.46 -11.04 -13.07
N PRO A 156 5.69 -11.55 -12.97
CA PRO A 156 5.90 -12.88 -12.41
C PRO A 156 5.37 -12.95 -10.97
N HIS A 157 4.42 -13.87 -10.72
CA HIS A 157 3.83 -14.10 -9.40
C HIS A 157 3.12 -15.45 -9.33
N LEU A 158 2.93 -15.95 -8.13
CA LEU A 158 1.94 -16.96 -7.82
C LEU A 158 0.62 -16.30 -7.48
N HIS A 159 -0.46 -16.63 -8.17
CA HIS A 159 -1.82 -16.37 -7.74
C HIS A 159 -2.33 -17.55 -6.93
N LEU A 160 -2.71 -17.33 -5.67
CA LEU A 160 -3.13 -18.37 -4.74
C LEU A 160 -4.58 -18.17 -4.31
N GLU A 161 -5.46 -19.13 -4.61
CA GLU A 161 -6.85 -19.07 -4.11
C GLU A 161 -7.12 -20.20 -3.12
N LEU A 162 -7.92 -19.89 -2.10
CA LEU A 162 -8.53 -20.89 -1.23
C LEU A 162 -10.02 -21.01 -1.58
N ARG A 163 -10.46 -22.22 -1.88
CA ARG A 163 -11.85 -22.52 -2.27
C ARG A 163 -12.49 -23.50 -1.32
N SER A 164 -13.84 -23.41 -1.21
CA SER A 164 -14.63 -24.44 -0.55
C SER A 164 -14.51 -25.78 -1.25
N LEU A 165 -14.80 -26.88 -0.54
CA LEU A 165 -14.69 -28.25 -1.07
C LEU A 165 -15.61 -28.53 -2.25
N ASP A 166 -16.67 -27.74 -2.41
CA ASP A 166 -17.61 -27.77 -3.55
C ASP A 166 -17.26 -26.75 -4.66
N TYR A 167 -16.13 -26.03 -4.53
CA TYR A 167 -15.57 -25.06 -5.50
C TYR A 167 -16.38 -23.78 -5.72
N VAL A 168 -17.41 -23.50 -4.92
CA VAL A 168 -18.33 -22.38 -5.17
C VAL A 168 -18.04 -21.11 -4.37
N THR A 169 -17.14 -21.18 -3.38
CA THR A 169 -16.80 -20.04 -2.52
C THR A 169 -15.29 -19.85 -2.45
N ALA A 170 -14.83 -18.61 -2.63
CA ALA A 170 -13.47 -18.20 -2.32
C ALA A 170 -13.37 -17.76 -0.87
N TYR A 171 -12.29 -18.13 -0.20
CA TYR A 171 -11.99 -17.76 1.19
C TYR A 171 -10.77 -16.83 1.23
N ASN A 172 -10.74 -15.96 2.24
CA ASN A 172 -9.57 -15.16 2.50
C ASN A 172 -8.38 -16.04 2.94
N PRO A 173 -7.26 -16.07 2.20
CA PRO A 173 -6.09 -16.87 2.58
C PRO A 173 -5.53 -16.54 3.96
N VAL A 174 -5.72 -15.30 4.42
CA VAL A 174 -5.28 -14.85 5.74
C VAL A 174 -5.88 -15.67 6.88
N ASP A 175 -7.12 -16.14 6.74
CA ASP A 175 -7.79 -16.93 7.78
C ASP A 175 -7.20 -18.34 7.97
N TYR A 176 -6.53 -18.87 6.94
CA TYR A 176 -6.06 -20.25 6.88
C TYR A 176 -4.55 -20.40 6.94
N ILE A 177 -3.80 -19.38 6.51
CA ILE A 177 -2.34 -19.42 6.41
C ILE A 177 -1.72 -18.75 7.63
N ASP A 178 -0.81 -19.46 8.29
CA ASP A 178 -0.07 -18.96 9.44
C ASP A 178 1.08 -18.05 8.98
N ALA A 179 0.86 -16.75 8.96
CA ALA A 179 1.83 -15.72 8.60
C ALA A 179 1.50 -14.38 9.25
N ASP A 180 2.51 -13.53 9.41
CA ASP A 180 2.35 -12.15 9.85
C ASP A 180 2.03 -11.24 8.65
N TRP A 181 0.76 -11.18 8.28
CA TRP A 181 0.28 -10.48 7.09
C TRP A 181 0.51 -8.97 7.14
N HIS A 182 0.42 -8.37 8.31
CA HIS A 182 0.66 -6.93 8.47
C HIS A 182 2.14 -6.57 8.29
N THR A 183 3.06 -7.43 8.72
CA THR A 183 4.48 -7.24 8.42
C THR A 183 4.77 -7.49 6.93
N LEU A 184 4.15 -8.52 6.33
CA LEU A 184 4.29 -8.80 4.90
C LEU A 184 3.74 -7.67 4.02
N SER A 185 2.71 -6.95 4.46
CA SER A 185 2.12 -5.83 3.73
C SER A 185 2.91 -4.53 3.80
N LEU A 186 3.95 -4.44 4.63
CA LEU A 186 4.78 -3.22 4.74
C LEU A 186 5.48 -2.85 3.44
N ILE A 187 5.89 -3.85 2.65
CA ILE A 187 6.65 -3.66 1.42
C ILE A 187 6.23 -4.70 0.36
N GLY A 188 6.30 -4.32 -0.90
CA GLY A 188 5.91 -5.17 -2.03
C GLY A 188 5.05 -4.40 -3.02
N SER A 189 4.15 -5.10 -3.71
CA SER A 189 3.16 -4.49 -4.60
C SER A 189 1.96 -3.92 -3.84
N PHE A 190 1.73 -4.39 -2.63
CA PHE A 190 0.70 -3.86 -1.74
C PHE A 190 1.10 -2.44 -1.30
N ARG A 191 0.19 -1.48 -1.45
CA ARG A 191 0.43 -0.08 -1.08
C ARG A 191 -0.62 0.36 -0.07
N SER A 192 -0.20 1.19 0.89
CA SER A 192 -1.13 2.00 1.67
C SER A 192 -2.03 2.78 0.70
N GLY A 193 -3.33 2.79 0.92
CA GLY A 193 -4.31 3.34 -0.03
C GLY A 193 -4.88 2.33 -1.03
N ASN A 194 -4.39 1.08 -1.08
CA ASN A 194 -5.17 0.00 -1.63
C ASN A 194 -6.33 -0.25 -0.68
N PHE A 195 -7.45 0.38 -0.96
CA PHE A 195 -8.61 0.26 -0.08
C PHE A 195 -9.20 -1.14 -0.18
N GLN A 196 -9.71 -1.60 0.94
CA GLN A 196 -10.52 -2.79 1.04
C GLN A 196 -11.82 -2.41 1.75
N GLN A 197 -12.94 -2.71 1.12
CA GLN A 197 -14.25 -2.37 1.63
C GLN A 197 -15.00 -3.61 2.07
N ASP A 198 -15.86 -3.46 3.06
CA ASP A 198 -16.83 -4.49 3.40
C ASP A 198 -17.81 -4.70 2.24
N LEU A 199 -17.90 -5.95 1.75
CA LEU A 199 -18.76 -6.31 0.62
C LEU A 199 -20.26 -6.20 0.95
N ASN A 200 -20.62 -6.31 2.22
CA ASN A 200 -21.98 -6.18 2.72
C ASN A 200 -22.29 -4.76 3.20
N ASN A 201 -21.26 -4.02 3.63
CA ASN A 201 -21.35 -2.64 4.06
C ASN A 201 -20.29 -1.79 3.35
N PRO A 202 -20.48 -1.37 2.11
CA PRO A 202 -19.49 -0.67 1.30
C PRO A 202 -19.00 0.67 1.86
N ARG A 203 -19.53 1.10 2.98
CA ARG A 203 -19.09 2.32 3.67
C ARG A 203 -18.05 2.05 4.76
N GLN A 204 -17.82 0.78 5.06
CA GLN A 204 -16.84 0.36 6.05
C GLN A 204 -15.55 -0.08 5.36
N TRP A 205 -14.43 0.39 5.88
CA TRP A 205 -13.10 -0.04 5.46
C TRP A 205 -12.68 -1.27 6.25
N MET A 206 -11.96 -2.16 5.57
CA MET A 206 -11.50 -3.41 6.14
C MET A 206 -10.01 -3.55 5.89
N SER A 207 -9.31 -4.14 6.82
CA SER A 207 -7.93 -4.55 6.64
C SER A 207 -7.84 -5.88 5.89
N ILE A 208 -6.63 -6.32 5.59
CA ILE A 208 -6.37 -7.57 4.88
C ILE A 208 -7.00 -8.80 5.56
N ASP A 209 -7.13 -8.77 6.88
CA ASP A 209 -7.67 -9.87 7.71
C ASP A 209 -9.20 -9.82 7.91
N ASP A 210 -9.89 -8.80 7.40
CA ASP A 210 -11.34 -8.65 7.61
C ASP A 210 -12.19 -9.03 6.38
N GLN A 211 -11.57 -9.40 5.25
CA GLN A 211 -12.29 -9.67 4.00
C GLN A 211 -13.14 -10.96 4.10
N PRO A 212 -14.45 -10.88 3.80
CA PRO A 212 -15.33 -12.03 3.94
C PRO A 212 -15.17 -13.05 2.81
N PRO A 213 -15.65 -14.30 3.01
CA PRO A 213 -15.79 -15.27 1.95
C PRO A 213 -16.76 -14.79 0.86
N VAL A 214 -16.49 -15.13 -0.40
CA VAL A 214 -17.30 -14.69 -1.55
C VAL A 214 -17.64 -15.86 -2.48
N ALA A 215 -18.93 -16.00 -2.82
CA ALA A 215 -19.38 -16.99 -3.79
C ALA A 215 -19.01 -16.58 -5.22
N PHE A 216 -18.47 -17.53 -6.03
CA PHE A 216 -18.19 -17.31 -7.44
C PHE A 216 -19.46 -17.10 -8.27
N GLY A 217 -19.38 -16.22 -9.29
CA GLY A 217 -20.51 -15.92 -10.16
C GLY A 217 -21.67 -15.20 -9.47
N GLY A 218 -21.48 -14.76 -8.24
CA GLY A 218 -22.45 -13.97 -7.49
C GLY A 218 -22.59 -12.55 -8.05
N ARG A 219 -23.35 -11.72 -7.33
CA ARG A 219 -23.54 -10.31 -7.68
C ARG A 219 -22.22 -9.56 -7.67
N ALA A 220 -22.03 -8.64 -8.60
CA ALA A 220 -20.91 -7.69 -8.56
C ALA A 220 -21.01 -6.84 -7.28
N LEU A 221 -20.11 -7.08 -6.34
CA LEU A 221 -20.19 -6.51 -4.99
C LEU A 221 -19.62 -5.07 -4.96
N ASN A 222 -18.92 -4.67 -6.02
CA ASN A 222 -18.31 -3.34 -6.18
C ASN A 222 -19.13 -2.41 -7.08
N ALA A 223 -20.34 -2.81 -7.50
CA ALA A 223 -21.25 -1.96 -8.25
C ALA A 223 -21.94 -0.97 -7.30
N TYR A 224 -21.16 -0.06 -6.73
CA TYR A 224 -21.69 0.98 -5.86
C TYR A 224 -22.49 2.00 -6.65
N THR A 225 -23.70 2.31 -6.21
CA THR A 225 -24.56 3.34 -6.81
C THR A 225 -24.09 4.77 -6.51
N ALA A 226 -23.25 4.94 -5.51
CA ALA A 226 -22.57 6.20 -5.21
C ALA A 226 -21.12 6.07 -5.65
N THR A 227 -20.65 7.02 -6.45
CA THR A 227 -19.23 7.15 -6.76
C THR A 227 -18.44 7.12 -5.47
N TYR A 228 -17.59 6.15 -5.39
CA TYR A 228 -16.61 6.02 -4.33
C TYR A 228 -15.63 7.20 -4.47
N PRO A 229 -14.99 7.65 -3.38
CA PRO A 229 -13.86 8.55 -3.50
C PRO A 229 -12.96 8.03 -4.59
N ASP A 230 -12.68 8.85 -5.61
CA ASP A 230 -11.91 8.42 -6.77
C ASP A 230 -10.46 8.20 -6.36
N TRP A 231 -10.20 7.00 -5.83
CA TRP A 231 -8.86 6.54 -5.51
C TRP A 231 -8.04 6.23 -6.77
N SER A 232 -8.62 6.31 -7.96
CA SER A 232 -7.86 6.39 -9.21
C SER A 232 -6.96 7.62 -9.23
N ALA A 233 -7.21 8.52 -8.32
CA ALA A 233 -6.24 9.48 -7.85
C ALA A 233 -4.84 8.90 -7.55
N GLY A 234 -4.73 7.64 -7.25
CA GLY A 234 -3.45 6.94 -7.23
C GLY A 234 -2.73 6.92 -8.58
N SER A 235 -3.38 7.28 -9.68
CA SER A 235 -2.77 7.48 -11.00
C SER A 235 -2.42 8.93 -11.32
N ALA A 236 -2.96 9.90 -10.58
CA ALA A 236 -2.52 11.28 -10.73
C ALA A 236 -1.09 11.45 -10.21
N PRO A 237 -0.23 12.19 -10.93
CA PRO A 237 1.10 12.48 -10.44
C PRO A 237 1.03 13.13 -9.05
N ALA A 238 1.78 12.57 -8.11
CA ALA A 238 1.82 13.13 -6.76
C ALA A 238 2.38 14.56 -6.78
N ASN A 239 1.84 15.41 -5.91
CA ASN A 239 2.44 16.71 -5.65
C ASN A 239 3.85 16.50 -5.04
N PRO A 240 4.81 17.38 -5.35
CA PRO A 240 6.14 17.26 -4.78
C PRO A 240 6.08 17.48 -3.26
N PRO A 241 6.83 16.70 -2.48
CA PRO A 241 6.95 16.95 -1.04
C PRO A 241 7.64 18.31 -0.79
N LEU A 242 7.13 19.07 0.16
CA LEU A 242 7.73 20.35 0.54
C LEU A 242 8.84 20.16 1.58
N ALA A 243 9.95 20.89 1.42
CA ALA A 243 11.07 20.87 2.37
C ALA A 243 10.72 21.72 3.61
N ARG A 244 10.07 21.15 4.61
CA ARG A 244 9.60 21.86 5.82
C ARG A 244 9.98 21.17 7.13
N ALA A 245 10.99 20.30 7.13
CA ALA A 245 11.36 19.55 8.31
C ALA A 245 11.76 20.46 9.47
N VAL A 246 11.19 20.20 10.66
CA VAL A 246 11.61 20.83 11.90
C VAL A 246 12.79 20.08 12.51
N ALA A 247 13.67 20.83 13.20
CA ALA A 247 14.74 20.22 13.98
C ALA A 247 14.14 19.49 15.19
N ILE A 248 14.41 18.20 15.30
CA ILE A 248 14.09 17.38 16.47
C ILE A 248 15.42 17.04 17.13
N PRO A 249 15.61 17.35 18.43
CA PRO A 249 16.84 16.99 19.12
C PRO A 249 17.13 15.49 19.04
N ASP A 250 18.40 15.11 18.85
CA ASP A 250 18.80 13.72 18.66
C ASP A 250 18.52 12.83 19.88
N ASP A 251 18.46 13.42 21.06
CA ASP A 251 18.15 12.74 22.32
C ASP A 251 16.65 12.70 22.65
N SER A 252 15.78 13.15 21.74
CA SER A 252 14.33 13.10 21.95
C SER A 252 13.85 11.65 22.06
N ALA A 253 13.14 11.33 23.12
CA ALA A 253 12.37 10.09 23.24
C ALA A 253 11.12 10.19 22.33
N TRP A 254 10.71 9.06 21.77
CA TRP A 254 9.51 8.95 20.94
C TRP A 254 8.47 8.08 21.64
N THR A 255 7.20 8.35 21.41
CA THR A 255 6.08 7.63 21.99
C THR A 255 4.97 7.41 20.99
N THR A 256 4.08 6.47 21.31
CA THR A 256 2.86 6.24 20.56
C THR A 256 1.66 6.78 21.32
N ARG A 257 0.71 7.38 20.60
CA ARG A 257 -0.53 7.91 21.18
C ARG A 257 -1.71 7.60 20.26
N ARG A 258 -2.77 7.05 20.83
CA ARG A 258 -4.02 6.81 20.10
C ARG A 258 -4.69 8.14 19.77
N LEU A 259 -5.11 8.32 18.50
CA LEU A 259 -5.80 9.51 18.03
C LEU A 259 -7.30 9.27 17.90
N THR A 260 -7.71 8.20 17.21
CA THR A 260 -9.12 7.90 16.98
C THR A 260 -9.62 6.75 17.85
N PHE A 261 -10.94 6.54 17.91
CA PHE A 261 -11.59 5.51 18.71
C PHE A 261 -12.63 4.77 17.88
N ASP A 262 -13.08 3.61 18.35
CA ASP A 262 -14.22 2.85 17.80
C ASP A 262 -14.00 2.28 16.38
N GLY A 263 -12.75 1.89 16.05
CA GLY A 263 -12.44 1.19 14.80
C GLY A 263 -12.92 1.98 13.57
N CYS A 264 -12.23 3.05 13.28
CA CYS A 264 -12.53 3.88 12.14
C CYS A 264 -11.40 3.85 11.12
N CYS A 265 -11.65 4.35 9.97
CA CYS A 265 -10.74 5.11 9.15
C CYS A 265 -9.69 4.31 8.37
N ALA A 266 -9.41 4.81 7.19
CA ALA A 266 -8.28 4.39 6.36
C ALA A 266 -7.71 5.61 5.61
N GLY A 267 -6.51 5.43 5.04
CA GLY A 267 -5.92 6.42 4.15
C GLY A 267 -5.63 7.75 4.84
N ALA A 268 -4.97 7.73 5.98
CA ALA A 268 -4.59 8.94 6.68
C ALA A 268 -3.47 9.69 5.93
N TRP A 269 -3.68 10.99 5.66
CA TRP A 269 -2.67 11.86 5.05
C TRP A 269 -2.66 13.25 5.69
N TRP A 270 -1.53 13.92 5.61
CA TRP A 270 -1.30 15.18 6.31
C TRP A 270 -1.62 16.40 5.46
N ASN A 271 -2.07 17.46 6.14
CA ASN A 271 -2.15 18.78 5.50
C ASN A 271 -0.72 19.27 5.17
N PRO A 272 -0.46 19.67 3.92
CA PRO A 272 0.89 20.07 3.50
C PRO A 272 1.39 21.37 4.14
N LEU A 273 0.48 22.20 4.68
CA LEU A 273 0.79 23.50 5.29
C LEU A 273 0.73 23.51 6.81
N ILE A 274 -0.15 22.70 7.38
CA ILE A 274 -0.47 22.70 8.81
C ILE A 274 -0.12 21.32 9.36
N PRO A 275 1.08 21.14 9.94
CA PRO A 275 1.59 19.82 10.32
C PRO A 275 0.73 19.06 11.33
N GLU A 276 -0.04 19.78 12.15
CA GLU A 276 -0.97 19.19 13.12
C GLU A 276 -2.33 18.78 12.54
N ARG A 277 -2.56 18.97 11.23
CA ARG A 277 -3.81 18.59 10.58
C ARG A 277 -3.65 17.30 9.80
N LEU A 278 -4.40 16.28 10.21
CA LEU A 278 -4.49 14.97 9.56
C LEU A 278 -5.84 14.82 8.89
N TYR A 279 -5.84 14.41 7.64
CA TYR A 279 -7.05 14.01 6.93
C TYR A 279 -7.18 12.49 6.97
N LEU A 280 -8.41 12.03 7.07
CA LEU A 280 -8.72 10.61 7.04
C LEU A 280 -10.09 10.38 6.41
N ILE A 281 -10.33 9.16 5.95
CA ILE A 281 -11.61 8.74 5.41
C ILE A 281 -12.29 7.88 6.46
N ASP A 282 -13.47 8.29 6.84
CA ASP A 282 -14.31 7.56 7.78
C ASP A 282 -15.67 7.24 7.14
N GLY A 283 -16.06 5.98 7.18
CA GLY A 283 -17.36 5.46 6.77
C GLY A 283 -18.01 4.59 7.84
N SER A 284 -17.34 4.38 8.97
CA SER A 284 -17.76 3.47 10.05
C SER A 284 -19.07 3.88 10.73
N THR A 285 -19.43 5.17 10.69
CA THR A 285 -20.65 5.69 11.32
C THR A 285 -21.95 5.36 10.57
N GLY A 286 -21.88 4.50 9.54
CA GLY A 286 -23.02 4.17 8.69
C GLY A 286 -23.43 5.29 7.73
N THR A 287 -22.66 6.38 7.70
CA THR A 287 -22.79 7.47 6.73
C THR A 287 -21.98 7.15 5.47
N ARG A 288 -22.20 7.90 4.40
CA ARG A 288 -21.34 7.84 3.22
C ARG A 288 -19.90 8.10 3.63
N ALA A 289 -18.96 7.32 3.10
CA ALA A 289 -17.54 7.57 3.31
C ALA A 289 -17.20 9.02 2.95
N SER A 290 -16.57 9.71 3.86
CA SER A 290 -16.33 11.15 3.80
C SER A 290 -14.93 11.47 4.32
N ILE A 291 -14.43 12.66 3.97
CA ILE A 291 -13.15 13.13 4.47
C ILE A 291 -13.37 13.95 5.72
N PHE A 292 -12.62 13.59 6.74
CA PHE A 292 -12.57 14.29 8.00
C PHE A 292 -11.18 14.89 8.22
N GLU A 293 -11.14 16.06 8.82
CA GLU A 293 -9.92 16.70 9.31
C GLU A 293 -9.84 16.53 10.82
N TRP A 294 -8.69 16.10 11.30
CA TRP A 294 -8.40 15.95 12.72
C TRP A 294 -7.21 16.83 13.11
N ASN A 295 -7.36 17.60 14.20
CA ASN A 295 -6.23 18.29 14.81
C ASN A 295 -5.49 17.31 15.74
N THR A 296 -4.25 16.97 15.44
CA THR A 296 -3.48 15.98 16.21
C THR A 296 -3.07 16.48 17.58
N ARG A 297 -3.12 17.79 17.86
CA ARG A 297 -2.83 18.38 19.18
C ARG A 297 -4.03 18.47 20.09
N ASP A 298 -5.23 18.52 19.51
CA ASP A 298 -6.46 18.58 20.26
C ASP A 298 -7.13 17.21 20.24
N SER A 299 -7.71 16.83 21.38
CA SER A 299 -8.50 15.59 21.50
C SER A 299 -9.93 15.74 20.98
N ASP A 300 -10.22 16.84 20.29
CA ASP A 300 -11.56 17.16 19.81
C ASP A 300 -12.02 16.25 18.67
N GLN A 301 -13.31 16.27 18.40
CA GLN A 301 -13.94 15.46 17.37
C GLN A 301 -13.45 15.84 15.97
N PRO A 302 -13.37 14.88 15.04
CA PRO A 302 -13.03 15.19 13.66
C PRO A 302 -14.07 16.11 13.02
N ILE A 303 -13.61 16.99 12.14
CA ILE A 303 -14.45 17.89 11.38
C ILE A 303 -14.69 17.32 9.99
N LEU A 304 -15.95 17.13 9.62
CA LEU A 304 -16.32 16.74 8.26
C LEU A 304 -15.97 17.91 7.31
N ILE A 305 -15.09 17.66 6.33
CA ILE A 305 -14.68 18.68 5.36
C ILE A 305 -15.19 18.43 3.95
N ALA A 306 -15.47 17.19 3.60
CA ALA A 306 -16.00 16.86 2.28
C ALA A 306 -16.88 15.62 2.34
N PRO A 307 -18.14 15.70 1.87
CA PRO A 307 -19.03 14.54 1.79
C PRO A 307 -18.78 13.68 0.53
N ALA A 308 -17.83 14.03 -0.30
CA ALA A 308 -17.54 13.41 -1.59
C ALA A 308 -16.03 13.37 -1.85
N PRO A 309 -15.56 12.77 -2.96
CA PRO A 309 -14.19 12.29 -3.10
C PRO A 309 -13.13 13.29 -2.64
N PRO A 310 -11.97 12.78 -2.19
CA PRO A 310 -10.89 13.63 -1.76
C PRO A 310 -10.62 14.69 -2.83
N ALA A 311 -10.73 15.93 -2.45
CA ALA A 311 -10.21 17.00 -3.26
C ALA A 311 -8.70 16.83 -3.33
N HIS A 312 -8.16 16.77 -4.55
CA HIS A 312 -6.73 16.91 -4.71
C HIS A 312 -6.37 18.34 -4.40
N LEU A 313 -5.39 18.51 -3.54
CA LEU A 313 -4.91 19.83 -3.14
C LEU A 313 -3.56 20.12 -3.81
N SER A 314 -3.32 21.40 -4.07
CA SER A 314 -1.97 21.88 -4.39
C SER A 314 -1.00 21.62 -3.21
N PRO A 315 0.34 21.63 -3.44
CA PRO A 315 1.33 21.40 -2.39
C PRO A 315 1.20 22.31 -1.17
N ASP A 316 0.73 23.54 -1.37
CA ASP A 316 0.48 24.51 -0.30
C ASP A 316 -0.96 24.49 0.23
N GLY A 317 -1.82 23.61 -0.30
CA GLY A 317 -3.21 23.49 0.09
C GLY A 317 -4.11 24.67 -0.33
N SER A 318 -3.59 25.61 -1.12
CA SER A 318 -4.35 26.81 -1.54
C SER A 318 -5.33 26.56 -2.68
N HIS A 319 -5.15 25.49 -3.44
CA HIS A 319 -6.00 25.13 -4.58
C HIS A 319 -6.58 23.73 -4.42
N GLU A 320 -7.83 23.61 -4.75
CA GLU A 320 -8.58 22.35 -4.85
C GLU A 320 -8.72 21.96 -6.32
N ILE A 321 -8.55 20.68 -6.61
CA ILE A 321 -8.59 20.12 -7.97
C ILE A 321 -9.70 19.07 -8.03
N ILE A 322 -10.66 19.27 -8.92
CA ILE A 322 -11.80 18.35 -9.10
C ILE A 322 -11.95 18.02 -10.59
N ARG A 323 -12.02 16.74 -10.93
CA ARG A 323 -12.28 16.29 -12.30
C ARG A 323 -13.74 16.50 -12.68
N GLU A 324 -13.96 17.13 -13.84
CA GLU A 324 -15.28 17.35 -14.45
C GLU A 324 -15.30 16.87 -15.92
N GLY A 325 -15.48 15.58 -16.13
CA GLY A 325 -15.41 14.99 -17.47
C GLY A 325 -14.02 15.11 -18.08
N GLU A 326 -13.89 15.70 -19.28
CA GLU A 326 -12.60 15.95 -19.96
C GLU A 326 -11.83 17.14 -19.40
N GLN A 327 -12.45 17.91 -18.52
CA GLN A 327 -11.85 19.07 -17.89
C GLN A 327 -11.63 18.82 -16.41
N THR A 328 -10.73 19.61 -15.85
CA THR A 328 -10.47 19.68 -14.42
C THR A 328 -10.76 21.08 -13.94
N ARG A 329 -11.62 21.19 -12.92
CA ARG A 329 -11.86 22.44 -12.21
C ARG A 329 -10.78 22.63 -11.16
N ILE A 330 -10.17 23.80 -11.18
CA ILE A 330 -9.23 24.25 -10.15
C ILE A 330 -9.89 25.41 -9.42
N THR A 331 -9.97 25.34 -8.10
CA THR A 331 -10.58 26.36 -7.25
C THR A 331 -9.57 26.89 -6.24
N ASN A 332 -9.31 28.16 -6.25
CA ASN A 332 -8.54 28.82 -5.18
C ASN A 332 -9.38 28.89 -3.91
N ARG A 333 -8.94 28.21 -2.86
CA ARG A 333 -9.67 28.06 -1.60
C ARG A 333 -9.70 29.34 -0.75
N LEU A 334 -8.80 30.29 -1.02
CA LEU A 334 -8.72 31.54 -0.26
C LEU A 334 -9.74 32.58 -0.74
N ASN A 335 -9.97 32.66 -2.05
CA ASN A 335 -10.83 33.68 -2.65
C ASN A 335 -12.00 33.13 -3.47
N GLY A 336 -12.10 31.81 -3.61
CA GLY A 336 -13.17 31.14 -4.36
C GLY A 336 -13.08 31.26 -5.88
N ALA A 337 -12.02 31.87 -6.43
CA ALA A 337 -11.82 31.93 -7.87
C ALA A 337 -11.62 30.52 -8.45
N ALA A 338 -12.32 30.22 -9.53
CA ALA A 338 -12.25 28.90 -10.17
C ALA A 338 -12.07 29.04 -11.67
N TRP A 339 -11.34 28.09 -12.26
CA TRP A 339 -11.16 27.97 -13.71
C TRP A 339 -11.13 26.50 -14.14
N LEU A 340 -11.26 26.28 -15.43
CA LEU A 340 -11.26 24.95 -16.04
C LEU A 340 -9.99 24.77 -16.87
N VAL A 341 -9.36 23.61 -16.74
CA VAL A 341 -8.21 23.19 -17.54
C VAL A 341 -8.60 21.93 -18.32
N THR A 342 -8.34 21.89 -19.61
CA THR A 342 -8.60 20.69 -20.43
C THR A 342 -7.48 19.69 -20.23
N THR A 343 -7.77 18.60 -19.51
CA THR A 343 -6.80 17.57 -19.15
C THR A 343 -7.16 16.19 -19.70
N GLN A 344 -8.17 16.09 -20.59
CA GLN A 344 -8.66 14.84 -21.19
C GLN A 344 -8.97 13.77 -20.11
N SER A 345 -9.67 14.16 -19.07
CA SER A 345 -10.02 13.32 -17.91
C SER A 345 -8.88 12.92 -16.98
N ALA A 346 -7.65 13.38 -17.20
CA ALA A 346 -6.56 13.20 -16.25
C ALA A 346 -6.67 14.20 -15.08
N LEU A 347 -6.24 13.81 -13.89
CA LEU A 347 -6.09 14.73 -12.76
C LEU A 347 -4.69 15.35 -12.81
N PRO A 348 -4.57 16.68 -12.89
CA PRO A 348 -3.28 17.33 -12.84
C PRO A 348 -2.75 17.43 -11.41
N SER A 349 -1.43 17.54 -11.29
CA SER A 349 -0.75 17.93 -10.05
C SER A 349 -0.02 19.24 -10.24
N PHE A 350 0.04 20.05 -9.19
CA PHE A 350 0.79 21.30 -9.17
C PHE A 350 2.29 21.07 -8.93
N SER A 351 3.14 21.92 -9.52
CA SER A 351 4.52 22.12 -9.08
C SER A 351 4.60 22.65 -7.64
N ALA A 352 5.76 22.58 -7.01
CA ALA A 352 5.96 22.97 -5.60
C ALA A 352 5.58 24.42 -5.30
N ASP A 353 5.72 25.32 -6.26
CA ASP A 353 5.38 26.76 -6.16
C ASP A 353 3.99 27.09 -6.71
N ASN A 354 3.19 26.09 -7.10
CA ASN A 354 1.88 26.23 -7.74
C ASN A 354 1.89 26.99 -9.09
N SER A 355 3.05 27.16 -9.73
CA SER A 355 3.13 27.92 -10.98
C SER A 355 2.79 27.10 -12.22
N ARG A 356 2.81 25.77 -12.12
CA ARG A 356 2.64 24.84 -13.24
C ARG A 356 1.77 23.66 -12.88
N LEU A 357 1.22 23.02 -13.93
CA LEU A 357 0.47 21.77 -13.85
C LEU A 357 1.20 20.67 -14.62
N LEU A 358 1.08 19.44 -14.13
CA LEU A 358 1.50 18.20 -14.77
C LEU A 358 0.32 17.25 -14.81
N TRP A 359 0.04 16.63 -15.96
CA TRP A 359 -0.92 15.52 -16.05
C TRP A 359 -0.46 14.47 -17.05
N ILE A 360 -1.01 13.28 -16.94
CA ILE A 360 -0.70 12.15 -17.81
C ILE A 360 -2.00 11.66 -18.43
N ASN A 361 -2.09 11.76 -19.74
CA ASN A 361 -3.17 11.12 -20.50
C ASN A 361 -2.77 9.68 -20.81
N THR A 362 -3.62 8.75 -20.45
CA THR A 362 -3.47 7.34 -20.83
C THR A 362 -4.30 7.10 -22.09
N GLY A 363 -3.66 6.68 -23.16
CA GLY A 363 -4.34 6.28 -24.38
C GLY A 363 -5.34 5.15 -24.13
N LEU A 364 -6.29 4.96 -25.06
CA LEU A 364 -7.23 3.85 -25.01
C LEU A 364 -6.46 2.52 -24.94
N VAL A 365 -6.94 1.61 -24.11
CA VAL A 365 -6.35 0.27 -23.98
C VAL A 365 -6.28 -0.38 -25.36
N ALA A 366 -5.07 -0.81 -25.76
CA ALA A 366 -4.89 -1.49 -27.03
C ALA A 366 -5.70 -2.78 -27.05
N MET A 367 -6.41 -3.03 -28.15
CA MET A 367 -7.07 -4.31 -28.37
C MET A 367 -6.03 -5.44 -28.47
N PRO A 368 -6.38 -6.69 -28.16
CA PRO A 368 -5.44 -7.80 -28.29
C PRO A 368 -4.73 -7.80 -29.66
N GLY A 369 -3.40 -7.73 -29.64
CA GLY A 369 -2.57 -7.67 -30.86
C GLY A 369 -2.20 -6.28 -31.35
N GLN A 370 -2.58 -5.21 -30.63
CA GLN A 370 -2.08 -3.84 -30.85
C GLN A 370 -0.95 -3.50 -29.88
N ASP A 371 -0.16 -2.48 -30.23
CA ASP A 371 0.87 -1.95 -29.35
C ASP A 371 0.25 -1.43 -28.03
N ALA A 372 1.03 -1.48 -26.95
CA ALA A 372 0.59 -0.99 -25.64
C ALA A 372 0.10 0.47 -25.72
N PRO A 373 -0.92 0.87 -24.91
CA PRO A 373 -1.43 2.23 -24.97
C PRO A 373 -0.32 3.25 -24.66
N THR A 374 -0.32 4.32 -25.44
CA THR A 374 0.64 5.42 -25.27
C THR A 374 0.19 6.32 -24.14
N ASN A 375 1.06 6.56 -23.17
CA ASN A 375 0.88 7.59 -22.16
C ASN A 375 1.53 8.88 -22.64
N GLU A 376 0.81 9.99 -22.53
CA GLU A 376 1.27 11.32 -22.86
C GLU A 376 1.47 12.14 -21.60
N ILE A 377 2.69 12.61 -21.38
CA ILE A 377 3.02 13.51 -20.26
C ILE A 377 2.87 14.95 -20.75
N TRP A 378 2.04 15.71 -20.07
CA TRP A 378 1.76 17.12 -20.39
C TRP A 378 2.08 18.02 -19.21
N ILE A 379 2.56 19.22 -19.51
CA ILE A 379 2.72 20.33 -18.57
C ILE A 379 2.12 21.61 -19.14
N SER A 380 1.66 22.49 -18.25
CA SER A 380 1.17 23.82 -18.59
C SER A 380 1.49 24.84 -17.48
N ASP A 381 1.19 26.10 -17.72
CA ASP A 381 1.04 27.07 -16.66
C ASP A 381 -0.14 26.68 -15.75
N ALA A 382 -0.20 27.22 -14.52
CA ALA A 382 -1.21 26.86 -13.52
C ALA A 382 -2.66 27.14 -13.96
N ASP A 383 -2.85 28.09 -14.89
CA ASP A 383 -4.16 28.41 -15.47
C ASP A 383 -4.53 27.55 -16.69
N GLY A 384 -3.67 26.57 -17.04
CA GLY A 384 -3.84 25.70 -18.20
C GLY A 384 -3.38 26.30 -19.53
N GLN A 385 -2.84 27.51 -19.53
CA GLN A 385 -2.25 28.10 -20.74
C GLN A 385 -0.89 27.46 -21.08
N ASN A 386 -0.46 27.66 -22.33
CA ASN A 386 0.82 27.15 -22.84
C ASN A 386 1.02 25.63 -22.60
N PRO A 387 0.01 24.76 -22.88
CA PRO A 387 0.19 23.33 -22.72
C PRO A 387 1.24 22.81 -23.69
N ARG A 388 2.13 21.95 -23.18
CA ARG A 388 3.12 21.26 -24.00
C ARG A 388 3.28 19.81 -23.60
N MET A 389 3.42 18.96 -24.58
CA MET A 389 3.73 17.55 -24.37
C MET A 389 5.23 17.38 -24.08
N VAL A 390 5.54 16.69 -23.00
CA VAL A 390 6.90 16.34 -22.57
C VAL A 390 7.40 15.11 -23.28
N ALA A 391 6.56 14.06 -23.29
CA ALA A 391 6.85 12.77 -23.91
C ALA A 391 5.55 12.01 -24.19
N ALA A 392 5.61 11.09 -25.16
CA ALA A 392 4.50 10.21 -25.52
C ALA A 392 5.04 8.83 -25.87
N GLU A 393 4.94 7.88 -24.97
CA GLU A 393 5.38 6.48 -25.14
C GLU A 393 4.56 5.55 -24.22
N SER A 394 4.69 4.25 -24.44
CA SER A 394 4.06 3.26 -23.55
C SER A 394 4.75 3.23 -22.17
N ASP A 395 3.98 2.91 -21.14
CA ASP A 395 4.46 2.75 -19.75
C ASP A 395 5.27 3.94 -19.20
N LEU A 396 4.94 5.16 -19.62
CA LEU A 396 5.49 6.39 -19.05
C LEU A 396 4.74 6.77 -17.77
N SER A 397 5.49 7.31 -16.81
CA SER A 397 4.94 8.07 -15.70
C SER A 397 5.83 9.27 -15.36
N ALA A 398 5.27 10.27 -14.71
CA ALA A 398 6.01 11.45 -14.26
C ALA A 398 5.45 11.96 -12.94
N GLN A 399 6.31 12.62 -12.17
CA GLN A 399 5.92 13.40 -10.99
C GLN A 399 6.88 14.57 -10.80
N TRP A 400 6.37 15.64 -10.17
CA TRP A 400 7.21 16.77 -9.81
C TRP A 400 8.28 16.38 -8.79
N LEU A 401 9.52 16.81 -9.02
CA LEU A 401 10.58 16.80 -8.03
C LEU A 401 10.55 18.09 -7.21
N ASP A 402 10.41 19.21 -7.91
CA ASP A 402 10.35 20.57 -7.36
C ASP A 402 9.52 21.50 -8.27
N SER A 403 9.77 22.80 -8.23
CA SER A 403 9.03 23.79 -9.03
C SER A 403 9.36 23.75 -10.54
N SER A 404 10.45 23.11 -10.94
CA SER A 404 10.95 23.16 -12.32
C SER A 404 11.31 21.81 -12.90
N ARG A 405 11.50 20.77 -12.08
CA ARG A 405 11.96 19.47 -12.54
C ARG A 405 10.93 18.39 -12.32
N LEU A 406 10.85 17.46 -13.27
CA LEU A 406 10.05 16.24 -13.18
C LEU A 406 10.98 15.03 -13.12
N MET A 407 10.64 14.06 -12.29
CA MET A 407 11.08 12.70 -12.49
C MET A 407 10.20 12.08 -13.57
N VAL A 408 10.79 11.54 -14.61
CA VAL A 408 10.11 10.75 -15.65
C VAL A 408 10.59 9.32 -15.55
N SER A 409 9.68 8.36 -15.56
CA SER A 409 10.03 6.95 -15.61
C SER A 409 9.40 6.28 -16.82
N ARG A 410 10.13 5.36 -17.43
CA ARG A 410 9.66 4.49 -18.52
C ARG A 410 9.98 3.05 -18.19
N ARG A 411 8.99 2.19 -18.31
CA ARG A 411 9.17 0.76 -18.13
C ARG A 411 9.06 0.03 -19.47
N VAL A 412 10.03 -0.85 -19.76
CA VAL A 412 10.00 -1.77 -20.89
C VAL A 412 10.32 -3.17 -20.36
N GLY A 413 9.33 -4.03 -20.35
CA GLY A 413 9.45 -5.34 -19.69
C GLY A 413 9.74 -5.18 -18.19
N LEU A 414 10.84 -5.75 -17.73
CA LEU A 414 11.28 -5.63 -16.34
C LEU A 414 12.18 -4.40 -16.08
N MET A 415 12.71 -3.78 -17.13
CA MET A 415 13.62 -2.65 -17.04
C MET A 415 12.86 -1.33 -16.87
N THR A 416 13.21 -0.55 -15.84
CA THR A 416 12.71 0.82 -15.63
C THR A 416 13.84 1.80 -15.74
N THR A 417 13.70 2.76 -16.65
CA THR A 417 14.62 3.91 -16.80
C THR A 417 14.05 5.10 -16.05
N LEU A 418 14.85 5.75 -15.23
CA LEU A 418 14.53 7.01 -14.57
C LEU A 418 15.31 8.16 -15.22
N GLY A 419 14.61 9.26 -15.48
CA GLY A 419 15.19 10.49 -15.98
C GLY A 419 14.65 11.71 -15.24
N ILE A 420 15.36 12.81 -15.38
CA ILE A 420 14.96 14.14 -14.91
C ILE A 420 14.70 15.02 -16.12
N TYR A 421 13.50 15.55 -16.19
CA TYR A 421 13.12 16.55 -17.18
C TYR A 421 13.13 17.93 -16.55
N ASP A 422 13.87 18.85 -17.13
CA ASP A 422 13.85 20.27 -16.75
C ASP A 422 12.76 21.00 -17.53
N ALA A 423 11.76 21.50 -16.83
CA ALA A 423 10.63 22.19 -17.44
C ALA A 423 11.00 23.58 -18.03
N ALA A 424 12.13 24.16 -17.69
CA ALA A 424 12.56 25.44 -18.23
C ALA A 424 13.33 25.28 -19.55
N THR A 425 14.24 24.30 -19.62
CA THR A 425 15.06 24.06 -20.82
C THR A 425 14.41 23.06 -21.78
N GLY A 426 13.63 22.13 -21.28
CA GLY A 426 13.07 21.00 -22.05
C GLY A 426 14.02 19.81 -22.16
N ASP A 427 15.15 19.83 -21.45
CA ASP A 427 16.14 18.77 -21.50
C ASP A 427 15.75 17.59 -20.59
N ILE A 428 16.11 16.37 -21.01
CA ILE A 428 16.02 15.16 -20.20
C ILE A 428 17.42 14.63 -19.94
N SER A 429 17.79 14.47 -18.67
CA SER A 429 18.97 13.75 -18.23
C SER A 429 18.60 12.40 -17.64
N ILE A 430 19.32 11.33 -18.04
CA ILE A 430 19.06 9.98 -17.54
C ILE A 430 19.81 9.76 -16.22
N LEU A 431 19.10 9.37 -15.18
CA LEU A 431 19.68 8.96 -13.90
C LEU A 431 20.24 7.53 -13.96
N GLY A 432 19.50 6.63 -14.62
CA GLY A 432 19.89 5.24 -14.74
C GLY A 432 18.71 4.35 -15.17
N ALA A 433 19.03 3.06 -15.34
CA ALA A 433 18.06 2.03 -15.68
C ALA A 433 18.31 0.79 -14.81
N TRP A 434 17.23 0.24 -14.21
CA TRP A 434 17.31 -0.89 -13.31
C TRP A 434 16.22 -1.91 -13.63
N GLU A 435 16.58 -3.16 -13.59
CA GLU A 435 15.63 -4.27 -13.68
C GLU A 435 14.82 -4.35 -12.38
N ARG A 436 13.51 -4.58 -12.49
CA ARG A 436 12.60 -4.79 -11.36
C ARG A 436 12.67 -3.71 -10.27
N LEU A 437 12.89 -2.47 -10.71
CA LEU A 437 12.82 -1.30 -9.84
C LEU A 437 11.38 -1.09 -9.35
N ARG A 438 11.22 -0.84 -8.05
CA ARG A 438 9.93 -0.70 -7.37
C ARG A 438 9.91 0.46 -6.38
N ASN A 439 8.71 0.99 -6.15
CA ASN A 439 8.41 1.96 -5.09
C ASN A 439 9.31 3.19 -5.08
N VAL A 440 9.42 3.89 -6.23
CA VAL A 440 10.17 5.15 -6.29
C VAL A 440 9.45 6.23 -5.48
N THR A 441 10.17 6.82 -4.54
CA THR A 441 9.68 7.92 -3.70
C THR A 441 10.64 9.10 -3.77
N VAL A 442 10.08 10.31 -3.75
CA VAL A 442 10.84 11.57 -3.84
C VAL A 442 11.00 12.16 -2.44
N SER A 443 12.21 12.61 -2.12
CA SER A 443 12.46 13.33 -0.86
C SER A 443 11.79 14.71 -0.86
N PRO A 444 11.43 15.27 0.30
CA PRO A 444 11.04 16.68 0.40
C PRO A 444 12.05 17.60 -0.25
N GLY A 445 11.58 18.45 -1.16
CA GLY A 445 12.43 19.34 -1.97
C GLY A 445 13.12 18.69 -3.16
N GLY A 446 12.88 17.41 -3.44
CA GLY A 446 13.26 16.74 -4.68
C GLY A 446 14.76 16.48 -4.86
N ALA A 447 15.57 16.50 -3.79
CA ALA A 447 17.02 16.30 -3.88
C ALA A 447 17.43 14.83 -4.09
N HIS A 448 16.60 13.89 -3.59
CA HIS A 448 16.90 12.47 -3.64
C HIS A 448 15.66 11.65 -4.04
N LEU A 449 15.92 10.47 -4.59
CA LEU A 449 14.94 9.40 -4.79
C LEU A 449 15.32 8.21 -3.92
N ALA A 450 14.33 7.53 -3.36
CA ALA A 450 14.51 6.21 -2.77
C ALA A 450 13.65 5.18 -3.52
N PHE A 451 14.17 3.98 -3.73
CA PHE A 451 13.51 2.87 -4.40
C PHE A 451 14.08 1.55 -3.92
N TYR A 452 13.46 0.42 -4.29
CA TYR A 452 14.10 -0.86 -4.06
C TYR A 452 14.22 -1.68 -5.35
N LEU A 453 15.24 -2.54 -5.37
CA LEU A 453 15.43 -3.59 -6.37
C LEU A 453 15.11 -4.93 -5.74
N SER A 454 14.44 -5.79 -6.48
CA SER A 454 14.07 -7.12 -6.01
C SER A 454 14.27 -8.16 -7.11
N ALA A 455 14.55 -9.39 -6.68
CA ALA A 455 14.66 -10.55 -7.57
C ALA A 455 15.65 -10.32 -8.74
N GLN A 456 16.77 -9.65 -8.46
CA GLN A 456 17.86 -9.48 -9.42
C GLN A 456 18.60 -10.82 -9.61
N ALA A 457 19.21 -11.00 -10.78
CA ALA A 457 20.04 -12.19 -11.05
C ALA A 457 21.20 -12.32 -10.06
N ASP A 458 21.85 -11.19 -9.72
CA ASP A 458 22.76 -11.11 -8.58
C ASP A 458 22.00 -10.68 -7.33
N SER A 459 21.74 -11.61 -6.43
CA SER A 459 20.99 -11.38 -5.20
C SER A 459 21.61 -10.33 -4.27
N THR A 460 22.90 -10.05 -4.38
CA THR A 460 23.62 -9.05 -3.58
C THR A 460 23.20 -7.62 -3.95
N THR A 461 22.64 -7.44 -5.14
CA THR A 461 22.12 -6.14 -5.61
C THR A 461 20.68 -5.89 -5.22
N ASN A 462 19.98 -6.83 -4.60
CA ASN A 462 18.66 -6.60 -4.04
C ASN A 462 18.73 -5.74 -2.78
N GLY A 463 17.76 -4.84 -2.60
CA GLY A 463 17.72 -3.97 -1.43
C GLY A 463 17.11 -2.61 -1.72
N VAL A 464 17.14 -1.72 -0.73
CA VAL A 464 16.72 -0.33 -0.83
C VAL A 464 17.90 0.51 -1.30
N TYR A 465 17.61 1.47 -2.17
CA TYR A 465 18.59 2.38 -2.75
C TYR A 465 18.14 3.84 -2.60
N VAL A 466 19.13 4.72 -2.51
CA VAL A 466 18.96 6.17 -2.61
C VAL A 466 19.86 6.71 -3.71
N ILE A 467 19.39 7.70 -4.47
CA ILE A 467 20.15 8.38 -5.52
C ILE A 467 19.83 9.87 -5.50
N GLU A 468 20.84 10.73 -5.68
CA GLU A 468 20.63 12.16 -5.90
C GLU A 468 19.95 12.43 -7.24
N THR A 469 19.10 13.46 -7.30
CA THR A 469 18.39 13.86 -8.52
C THR A 469 19.23 14.78 -9.41
N ARG A 470 20.42 14.34 -9.76
CA ARG A 470 21.36 15.04 -10.67
C ARG A 470 22.03 14.06 -11.63
N GLU A 471 22.42 14.56 -12.78
CA GLU A 471 23.17 13.78 -13.77
C GLU A 471 24.47 13.22 -13.19
N GLY A 472 24.77 11.97 -13.54
CA GLY A 472 25.97 11.26 -13.09
C GLY A 472 25.94 10.80 -11.63
N ALA A 473 24.82 10.96 -10.93
CA ALA A 473 24.68 10.41 -9.59
C ALA A 473 24.74 8.87 -9.60
N VAL A 474 25.26 8.29 -8.53
CA VAL A 474 25.36 6.84 -8.35
C VAL A 474 24.40 6.41 -7.27
N ALA A 475 23.58 5.40 -7.56
CA ALA A 475 22.65 4.84 -6.59
C ALA A 475 23.42 4.12 -5.47
N GLN A 476 23.16 4.51 -4.24
CA GLN A 476 23.74 3.93 -3.03
C GLN A 476 22.77 2.91 -2.45
N ARG A 477 23.23 1.66 -2.25
CA ARG A 477 22.44 0.63 -1.54
C ARG A 477 22.51 0.89 -0.04
N LEU A 478 21.32 0.81 0.61
CA LEU A 478 21.20 0.90 2.06
C LEU A 478 21.42 -0.49 2.70
N ASP A 479 21.80 -0.52 3.97
CA ASP A 479 22.15 -1.73 4.71
C ASP A 479 20.94 -2.43 5.36
N TRP A 480 19.72 -1.92 5.13
CA TRP A 480 18.47 -2.46 5.63
C TRP A 480 17.46 -2.70 4.49
N PHE A 481 16.43 -3.51 4.77
CA PHE A 481 15.30 -3.75 3.87
C PHE A 481 13.99 -3.68 4.66
N GLY A 482 13.03 -2.89 4.17
CA GLY A 482 11.75 -2.67 4.82
C GLY A 482 10.98 -1.53 4.19
N ALA A 483 9.89 -1.12 4.82
CA ALA A 483 9.10 0.04 4.40
C ALA A 483 9.75 1.33 4.87
N TRP A 484 9.63 2.39 4.05
CA TRP A 484 10.16 3.71 4.40
C TRP A 484 9.21 4.85 4.03
N ARG A 485 9.46 5.99 4.70
CA ARG A 485 8.89 7.30 4.35
C ARG A 485 9.96 8.35 4.55
N TRP A 486 10.02 9.32 3.64
CA TRP A 486 10.91 10.46 3.82
C TRP A 486 10.44 11.32 5.01
N ARG A 487 11.36 11.68 5.88
CA ARG A 487 11.19 12.68 6.91
C ARG A 487 11.52 14.08 6.38
N ASP A 488 12.64 14.19 5.70
CA ASP A 488 13.18 15.41 5.11
C ASP A 488 14.04 15.06 3.89
N SER A 489 14.84 16.02 3.37
CA SER A 489 15.69 15.81 2.19
C SER A 489 16.81 14.78 2.40
N GLU A 490 17.17 14.47 3.65
CA GLU A 490 18.36 13.70 4.00
C GLU A 490 18.04 12.53 4.96
N SER A 491 16.80 12.39 5.42
CA SER A 491 16.44 11.40 6.41
C SER A 491 15.20 10.61 6.04
N LEU A 492 15.24 9.33 6.37
CA LEU A 492 14.14 8.38 6.19
C LEU A 492 13.70 7.81 7.53
N PHE A 493 12.39 7.77 7.79
CA PHE A 493 11.84 6.80 8.73
C PHE A 493 11.74 5.45 8.04
N TYR A 494 12.12 4.36 8.72
CA TYR A 494 11.92 3.03 8.18
C TYR A 494 11.47 2.01 9.23
N ILE A 495 10.72 1.03 8.75
CA ILE A 495 10.25 -0.15 9.49
C ILE A 495 10.87 -1.36 8.82
N PRO A 496 11.76 -2.12 9.48
CA PRO A 496 12.36 -3.32 8.92
C PRO A 496 11.32 -4.40 8.57
N LEU A 497 11.55 -5.17 7.52
CA LEU A 497 10.81 -6.40 7.23
C LEU A 497 11.35 -7.51 8.16
N ASP A 498 10.88 -7.54 9.38
CA ASP A 498 11.26 -8.52 10.41
C ASP A 498 10.06 -9.37 10.81
N LEU A 499 9.99 -10.59 10.30
CA LEU A 499 8.93 -11.55 10.63
C LEU A 499 9.16 -12.30 11.96
N SER A 500 10.31 -12.13 12.58
CA SER A 500 10.59 -12.70 13.91
C SER A 500 10.02 -11.86 15.06
N ALA A 501 9.76 -10.58 14.79
CA ALA A 501 9.18 -9.65 15.74
C ALA A 501 7.65 -9.64 15.66
N SER A 502 6.97 -9.73 16.80
CA SER A 502 5.50 -9.67 16.85
C SER A 502 4.94 -8.26 16.59
N ARG A 503 5.74 -7.23 16.85
CA ARG A 503 5.42 -5.81 16.64
C ARG A 503 6.55 -5.12 15.92
N HIS A 504 6.27 -3.94 15.35
CA HIS A 504 7.22 -3.18 14.55
C HIS A 504 8.11 -2.30 15.41
N SER A 505 9.35 -2.11 14.94
CA SER A 505 10.28 -1.09 15.43
C SER A 505 10.42 0.01 14.38
N LEU A 506 10.54 1.27 14.81
CA LEU A 506 10.73 2.43 13.96
C LEU A 506 12.15 2.96 14.12
N PHE A 507 12.80 3.21 13.00
CA PHE A 507 14.12 3.81 12.93
C PHE A 507 14.09 5.11 12.14
N LEU A 508 15.00 6.02 12.49
CA LEU A 508 15.37 7.18 11.66
C LEU A 508 16.75 6.91 11.06
N TYR A 509 16.87 7.03 9.75
CA TYR A 509 18.09 6.81 8.98
C TYR A 509 18.52 8.09 8.28
N ASN A 510 19.77 8.51 8.47
CA ASN A 510 20.36 9.62 7.73
C ASN A 510 21.16 9.08 6.54
N ILE A 511 20.79 9.48 5.32
CA ILE A 511 21.37 8.97 4.08
C ILE A 511 22.78 9.50 3.79
N LEU A 512 23.20 10.60 4.43
CA LEU A 512 24.54 11.20 4.23
C LEU A 512 25.58 10.55 5.13
N THR A 513 25.20 10.21 6.38
CA THR A 513 26.10 9.59 7.36
C THR A 513 25.98 8.09 7.45
N ASN A 514 24.92 7.51 6.89
CA ASN A 514 24.53 6.09 7.00
C ASN A 514 24.23 5.66 8.46
N ASP A 515 23.84 6.60 9.32
CA ASP A 515 23.51 6.33 10.69
C ASP A 515 22.03 5.98 10.86
N ALA A 516 21.74 4.90 11.57
CA ALA A 516 20.40 4.48 11.95
C ALA A 516 20.20 4.69 13.45
N ARG A 517 19.10 5.37 13.83
CA ARG A 517 18.69 5.56 15.23
C ARG A 517 17.35 4.88 15.47
N LEU A 518 17.29 3.98 16.46
CA LEU A 518 16.04 3.39 16.93
C LEU A 518 15.21 4.47 17.65
N LEU A 519 13.95 4.63 17.25
CA LEU A 519 13.01 5.56 17.86
C LEU A 519 11.98 4.86 18.75
N ILE A 520 11.40 3.78 18.24
CA ILE A 520 10.43 2.93 18.94
C ILE A 520 10.87 1.48 18.77
N ASP A 521 10.99 0.74 19.85
CA ASP A 521 11.36 -0.68 19.84
C ASP A 521 10.13 -1.55 20.10
N ASN A 522 9.75 -2.40 19.12
CA ASN A 522 8.62 -3.34 19.21
C ASN A 522 7.35 -2.73 19.85
N GLY A 523 7.08 -1.45 19.53
CA GLY A 523 6.10 -0.63 20.23
C GLY A 523 4.75 -0.49 19.54
N PHE A 524 4.62 -0.89 18.26
CA PHE A 524 3.42 -0.68 17.47
C PHE A 524 3.27 -1.74 16.37
N LYS A 525 2.07 -1.82 15.74
CA LYS A 525 1.82 -2.71 14.61
C LYS A 525 0.99 -1.97 13.57
N VAL A 526 1.57 -1.72 12.40
CA VAL A 526 0.88 -1.06 11.27
C VAL A 526 -0.01 -2.08 10.57
N ALA A 527 -1.26 -1.73 10.31
CA ALA A 527 -2.14 -2.49 9.43
C ALA A 527 -1.90 -2.11 7.97
N ASP A 528 -1.82 -3.12 7.09
CA ASP A 528 -1.84 -2.96 5.62
C ASP A 528 -0.77 -2.02 5.05
N GLY A 529 0.30 -1.77 5.81
CA GLY A 529 1.32 -0.79 5.42
C GLY A 529 0.83 0.66 5.43
N ASP A 530 -0.31 0.95 6.08
CA ASP A 530 -0.92 2.29 6.13
C ASP A 530 -0.29 3.16 7.22
N TRP A 531 0.70 3.94 6.82
CA TRP A 531 1.37 4.93 7.65
C TRP A 531 1.92 6.10 6.82
N SER A 532 1.96 7.27 7.40
CA SER A 532 2.36 8.51 6.75
C SER A 532 3.08 9.47 7.71
N VAL A 533 3.84 10.43 7.16
CA VAL A 533 4.65 11.39 7.90
C VAL A 533 4.07 12.78 7.73
N SER A 534 4.02 13.58 8.81
CA SER A 534 3.60 14.98 8.77
C SER A 534 4.49 15.81 7.85
N ALA A 535 3.96 16.91 7.32
CA ALA A 535 4.65 17.76 6.36
C ALA A 535 5.98 18.35 6.90
N ASP A 536 6.10 18.48 8.22
CA ASP A 536 7.32 18.95 8.91
C ASP A 536 8.20 17.82 9.47
N GLY A 537 7.86 16.57 9.21
CA GLY A 537 8.61 15.40 9.67
C GLY A 537 8.60 15.19 11.18
N SER A 538 7.70 15.85 11.93
CA SER A 538 7.66 15.77 13.40
C SER A 538 6.77 14.66 13.94
N GLN A 539 5.81 14.19 13.17
CA GLN A 539 4.83 13.17 13.56
C GLN A 539 4.64 12.12 12.46
N LEU A 540 4.26 10.92 12.87
CA LEU A 540 3.79 9.89 11.96
C LEU A 540 2.37 9.48 12.39
N ALA A 541 1.51 9.21 11.42
CA ALA A 541 0.22 8.59 11.65
C ALA A 541 0.25 7.17 11.08
N TYR A 542 -0.37 6.22 11.77
CA TYR A 542 -0.53 4.85 11.27
C TYR A 542 -1.86 4.25 11.66
N LEU A 543 -2.39 3.39 10.80
CA LEU A 543 -3.52 2.53 11.13
C LEU A 543 -3.01 1.35 11.97
N SER A 544 -3.54 1.19 13.18
CA SER A 544 -3.14 0.11 14.07
C SER A 544 -3.79 -1.21 13.67
N ALA A 545 -3.00 -2.26 13.52
CA ALA A 545 -3.50 -3.62 13.29
C ALA A 545 -4.21 -4.22 14.52
N GLU A 546 -3.95 -3.67 15.72
CA GLU A 546 -4.48 -4.22 16.97
C GLU A 546 -5.93 -3.79 17.23
N ASP A 547 -6.28 -2.56 16.87
CA ASP A 547 -7.59 -1.98 17.19
C ASP A 547 -8.27 -1.24 16.04
N LYS A 548 -7.66 -1.25 14.83
CA LYS A 548 -8.18 -0.62 13.61
C LYS A 548 -8.47 0.88 13.78
N THR A 549 -7.65 1.56 14.58
CA THR A 549 -7.74 3.01 14.81
C THR A 549 -6.45 3.71 14.39
N ILE A 550 -6.52 5.02 14.22
CA ILE A 550 -5.33 5.83 13.90
C ILE A 550 -4.58 6.15 15.18
N TRP A 551 -3.30 5.89 15.15
CA TRP A 551 -2.33 6.23 16.17
C TRP A 551 -1.28 7.19 15.63
N LEU A 552 -0.69 7.97 16.52
CA LEU A 552 0.44 8.84 16.23
C LEU A 552 1.72 8.28 16.85
N ILE A 553 2.83 8.51 16.17
CA ILE A 553 4.18 8.38 16.73
C ILE A 553 4.78 9.79 16.72
N GLU A 554 5.21 10.27 17.86
CA GLU A 554 5.66 11.65 18.03
C GLU A 554 6.75 11.76 19.11
N PRO A 555 7.63 12.79 19.04
CA PRO A 555 8.57 13.03 20.11
C PRO A 555 7.84 13.44 21.40
N VAL A 556 8.33 12.92 22.52
CA VAL A 556 7.81 13.31 23.84
C VAL A 556 8.09 14.79 24.07
N ALA A 557 7.05 15.57 24.35
CA ALA A 557 7.21 16.97 24.73
C ALA A 557 8.11 17.09 25.98
N ARG A 558 9.11 17.96 25.92
CA ARG A 558 10.00 18.25 27.06
C ARG A 558 9.33 19.17 28.06
#